data_5fa5a523291a477c56b12199d2c288cc
#
_entry.id   5fa5a523291a477c56b12199d2c288cc
#
_cell.length_a   1.000
_cell.length_b   1.000
_cell.length_c   1.000
_cell.angle_alpha   90.00
_cell.angle_beta   90.00
_cell.angle_gamma   90.00
#
_symmetry.space_group_name_H-M   'P 1'
#
loop_
_entity.id
_entity.type
_entity.pdbx_description
1 polymer ?
#
loop_
_entity_poly.entity_id
_entity_poly.type
_entity_poly.pdbx_seq_one_letter_code
_entity_poly.pdbx_strand_id
1 'polypeptide(L)'
;MGWALKQPDGWAKWITLLLAYTGARRGEIAKLEKSQIKYDEDSQRHFLLIADCGQGKTENVTRQVAIHPKLIKWGFLDFVNRRCKEKIFSPVSGKNMPKIGKVLADVRDQLGIPYLDDYGQRRLVHSFRHTMISACLAGWVGNLAHLQQVVGHEKSGSGITKRYLHTFPLSTVCYVIDGLGWL
;
A
#
# COMPACT_ATOMS: atom_id res chain seq x y z
N MET A 1 8.74 -1.97 -11.11
CA MET A 1 8.22 -3.28 -10.60
C MET A 1 9.16 -4.44 -10.95
N GLY A 2 9.59 -4.59 -12.15
CA GLY A 2 10.50 -5.67 -12.59
C GLY A 2 11.77 -5.81 -11.74
N TRP A 3 12.35 -4.70 -11.26
CA TRP A 3 13.46 -4.74 -10.31
C TRP A 3 13.09 -5.49 -9.02
N ALA A 4 11.95 -5.18 -8.42
CA ALA A 4 11.54 -5.79 -7.15
C ALA A 4 11.36 -7.32 -7.26
N LEU A 5 10.82 -7.81 -8.37
CA LEU A 5 10.65 -9.25 -8.60
C LEU A 5 11.97 -10.00 -8.75
N LYS A 6 13.02 -9.32 -9.23
CA LYS A 6 14.37 -9.89 -9.34
C LYS A 6 15.15 -9.92 -8.03
N GLN A 7 14.64 -9.21 -6.99
CA GLN A 7 15.30 -9.20 -5.69
C GLN A 7 15.10 -10.52 -4.94
N PRO A 8 16.07 -10.91 -4.11
CA PRO A 8 15.89 -12.02 -3.19
C PRO A 8 14.71 -11.76 -2.25
N ASP A 9 14.15 -12.84 -1.71
CA ASP A 9 12.97 -12.80 -0.86
C ASP A 9 13.25 -12.09 0.47
N GLY A 10 13.00 -10.82 0.53
CA GLY A 10 13.33 -9.95 1.65
C GLY A 10 12.48 -8.67 1.70
N TRP A 11 12.78 -7.83 2.68
CA TRP A 11 12.00 -6.61 2.92
C TRP A 11 12.00 -5.64 1.73
N ALA A 12 13.11 -5.53 1.00
CA ALA A 12 13.22 -4.59 -0.13
C ALA A 12 12.26 -4.96 -1.26
N LYS A 13 12.15 -6.26 -1.59
CA LYS A 13 11.18 -6.80 -2.53
C LYS A 13 9.75 -6.48 -2.09
N TRP A 14 9.39 -6.96 -0.90
CA TRP A 14 8.00 -6.94 -0.49
C TRP A 14 7.48 -5.55 -0.12
N ILE A 15 8.30 -4.68 0.48
CA ILE A 15 7.89 -3.29 0.73
C ILE A 15 7.64 -2.57 -0.59
N THR A 16 8.52 -2.73 -1.60
CA THR A 16 8.33 -2.08 -2.91
C THR A 16 7.04 -2.55 -3.58
N LEU A 17 6.78 -3.86 -3.58
CA LEU A 17 5.57 -4.43 -4.16
C LEU A 17 4.31 -3.98 -3.42
N LEU A 18 4.33 -4.02 -2.08
CA LEU A 18 3.19 -3.56 -1.27
C LEU A 18 2.89 -2.08 -1.47
N LEU A 19 3.90 -1.21 -1.48
CA LEU A 19 3.70 0.22 -1.73
C LEU A 19 3.02 0.47 -3.08
N ALA A 20 3.43 -0.26 -4.11
CA ALA A 20 2.90 -0.09 -5.46
C ALA A 20 1.48 -0.65 -5.64
N TYR A 21 1.15 -1.76 -4.96
CA TYR A 21 -0.15 -2.42 -5.11
C TYR A 21 -1.20 -1.99 -4.08
N THR A 22 -0.83 -1.25 -3.04
CA THR A 22 -1.80 -0.85 -1.99
C THR A 22 -1.98 0.65 -1.88
N GLY A 23 -1.04 1.44 -2.41
CA GLY A 23 -1.00 2.88 -2.19
C GLY A 23 -0.85 3.28 -0.71
N ALA A 24 -0.50 2.35 0.17
CA ALA A 24 -0.31 2.61 1.59
C ALA A 24 0.89 3.52 1.84
N ARG A 25 0.90 4.20 2.98
CA ARG A 25 2.05 5.03 3.38
C ARG A 25 3.23 4.14 3.76
N ARG A 26 4.45 4.62 3.51
CA ARG A 26 5.70 3.92 3.87
C ARG A 26 5.69 3.44 5.34
N GLY A 27 5.26 4.31 6.26
CA GLY A 27 5.22 4.00 7.68
C GLY A 27 4.22 2.91 8.04
N GLU A 28 3.11 2.83 7.35
CA GLU A 28 2.09 1.79 7.52
C GLU A 28 2.66 0.43 7.13
N ILE A 29 3.27 0.33 5.95
CA ILE A 29 3.89 -0.91 5.48
C ILE A 29 5.08 -1.32 6.36
N ALA A 30 5.97 -0.37 6.72
CA ALA A 30 7.15 -0.69 7.52
C ALA A 30 6.82 -1.21 8.93
N LYS A 31 5.67 -0.85 9.47
CA LYS A 31 5.19 -1.27 10.80
C LYS A 31 4.29 -2.51 10.77
N LEU A 32 3.98 -3.04 9.59
CA LEU A 32 3.02 -4.12 9.41
C LEU A 32 3.37 -5.35 10.24
N GLU A 33 2.37 -5.90 10.92
CA GLU A 33 2.46 -7.08 11.77
C GLU A 33 1.71 -8.27 11.14
N LYS A 34 2.09 -9.48 11.50
CA LYS A 34 1.44 -10.70 11.00
C LYS A 34 -0.04 -10.74 11.32
N SER A 35 -0.42 -10.33 12.53
CA SER A 35 -1.81 -10.24 13.01
C SER A 35 -2.69 -9.32 12.17
N GLN A 36 -2.07 -8.42 11.38
CA GLN A 36 -2.77 -7.53 10.46
C GLN A 36 -3.03 -8.14 9.07
N ILE A 37 -2.45 -9.32 8.77
CA ILE A 37 -2.78 -10.08 7.57
C ILE A 37 -3.97 -10.98 7.90
N LYS A 38 -5.10 -10.70 7.30
CA LYS A 38 -6.37 -11.38 7.59
C LYS A 38 -7.00 -11.95 6.33
N TYR A 39 -7.97 -12.81 6.52
CA TYR A 39 -8.80 -13.36 5.45
C TYR A 39 -10.26 -12.96 5.68
N ASP A 40 -10.93 -12.59 4.62
CA ASP A 40 -12.34 -12.21 4.60
C ASP A 40 -13.12 -13.29 3.82
N GLU A 41 -14.01 -13.98 4.53
CA GLU A 41 -14.78 -15.08 3.96
C GLU A 41 -15.79 -14.61 2.91
N ASP A 42 -16.37 -13.42 3.09
CA ASP A 42 -17.40 -12.89 2.18
C ASP A 42 -16.81 -12.55 0.80
N SER A 43 -15.63 -11.96 0.76
CA SER A 43 -14.95 -11.64 -0.49
C SER A 43 -13.99 -12.73 -0.97
N GLN A 44 -13.75 -13.76 -0.16
CA GLN A 44 -12.74 -14.81 -0.37
C GLN A 44 -11.33 -14.23 -0.62
N ARG A 45 -10.95 -13.19 0.17
CA ARG A 45 -9.73 -12.43 -0.06
C ARG A 45 -8.90 -12.24 1.21
N HIS A 46 -7.59 -12.34 1.04
CA HIS A 46 -6.66 -11.82 2.05
C HIS A 46 -6.60 -10.31 1.96
N PHE A 47 -6.46 -9.66 3.11
CA PHE A 47 -6.35 -8.21 3.21
C PHE A 47 -5.38 -7.77 4.31
N LEU A 48 -4.89 -6.55 4.17
CA LEU A 48 -4.13 -5.84 5.19
C LEU A 48 -5.10 -5.02 6.04
N LEU A 49 -5.12 -5.26 7.35
CA LEU A 49 -5.78 -4.39 8.30
C LEU A 49 -4.82 -3.26 8.68
N ILE A 50 -4.87 -2.14 7.97
CA ILE A 50 -4.04 -0.99 8.25
C ILE A 50 -4.72 -0.18 9.34
N ALA A 51 -4.15 -0.23 10.56
CA ALA A 51 -4.59 0.58 11.68
C ALA A 51 -3.68 1.80 11.84
N ASP A 52 -4.26 2.94 12.24
CA ASP A 52 -3.45 4.09 12.61
C ASP A 52 -2.87 3.91 14.01
N CYS A 53 -1.56 3.97 14.10
CA CYS A 53 -0.84 3.93 15.38
C CYS A 53 -0.66 5.33 15.97
N GLY A 54 -1.72 6.14 15.98
CA GLY A 54 -1.92 7.27 16.88
C GLY A 54 -0.77 8.27 17.09
N GLN A 55 -0.25 8.89 16.03
CA GLN A 55 0.57 10.11 16.16
C GLN A 55 0.28 11.10 15.00
N GLY A 56 -0.94 11.57 14.89
CA GLY A 56 -1.31 12.59 13.92
C GLY A 56 -2.71 13.14 14.17
N LYS A 57 -2.90 14.41 13.92
CA LYS A 57 -4.12 15.21 14.14
C LYS A 57 -5.30 14.86 13.20
N THR A 58 -5.27 13.75 12.49
CA THR A 58 -6.36 13.30 11.63
C THR A 58 -6.86 11.96 12.15
N GLU A 59 -8.18 11.82 12.28
CA GLU A 59 -8.87 10.56 12.57
C GLU A 59 -8.53 9.54 11.47
N ASN A 60 -7.40 8.88 11.64
CA ASN A 60 -6.96 7.84 10.72
C ASN A 60 -7.81 6.60 10.95
N VAL A 61 -8.71 6.40 10.06
CA VAL A 61 -9.65 5.29 10.09
C VAL A 61 -8.88 4.01 9.80
N THR A 62 -8.95 3.05 10.72
CA THR A 62 -8.59 1.65 10.45
C THR A 62 -9.28 1.20 9.17
N ARG A 63 -8.51 0.68 8.22
CA ARG A 63 -9.04 0.29 6.92
C ARG A 63 -8.55 -1.08 6.46
N GLN A 64 -9.36 -1.72 5.68
CA GLN A 64 -9.04 -2.97 5.00
C GLN A 64 -8.54 -2.66 3.59
N VAL A 65 -7.40 -3.23 3.21
CA VAL A 65 -6.83 -3.12 1.87
C VAL A 65 -6.62 -4.52 1.31
N ALA A 66 -7.37 -4.89 0.30
CA ALA A 66 -7.24 -6.20 -0.33
C ALA A 66 -5.79 -6.45 -0.80
N ILE A 67 -5.29 -7.67 -0.59
CA ILE A 67 -4.01 -8.08 -1.14
C ILE A 67 -4.24 -8.50 -2.60
N HIS A 68 -3.53 -7.84 -3.52
CA HIS A 68 -3.64 -8.15 -4.94
C HIS A 68 -3.29 -9.61 -5.24
N PRO A 69 -4.05 -10.34 -6.09
CA PRO A 69 -3.80 -11.76 -6.39
C PRO A 69 -2.37 -12.06 -6.86
N LYS A 70 -1.74 -11.17 -7.60
CA LYS A 70 -0.34 -11.32 -8.01
C LYS A 70 0.63 -11.36 -6.83
N LEU A 71 0.39 -10.60 -5.74
CA LEU A 71 1.23 -10.65 -4.55
C LEU A 71 1.15 -12.02 -3.87
N ILE A 72 -0.07 -12.59 -3.82
CA ILE A 72 -0.28 -13.94 -3.31
C ILE A 72 0.46 -14.96 -4.18
N LYS A 73 0.26 -14.89 -5.50
CA LYS A 73 0.92 -15.78 -6.48
C LYS A 73 2.45 -15.70 -6.41
N TRP A 74 3.02 -14.54 -6.12
CA TRP A 74 4.47 -14.35 -5.96
C TRP A 74 5.00 -14.79 -4.59
N GLY A 75 4.14 -15.31 -3.69
CA GLY A 75 4.53 -15.92 -2.42
C GLY A 75 4.59 -14.96 -1.24
N PHE A 76 3.79 -13.88 -1.24
CA PHE A 76 3.77 -12.94 -0.11
C PHE A 76 3.36 -13.60 1.20
N LEU A 77 2.33 -14.46 1.18
CA LEU A 77 1.90 -15.15 2.40
C LEU A 77 2.96 -16.12 2.93
N ASP A 78 3.66 -16.81 2.05
CA ASP A 78 4.76 -17.70 2.44
C ASP A 78 5.91 -16.88 3.07
N PHE A 79 6.21 -15.71 2.50
CA PHE A 79 7.18 -14.80 3.10
C PHE A 79 6.76 -14.38 4.51
N VAL A 80 5.51 -14.00 4.72
CA VAL A 80 4.95 -13.61 6.03
C VAL A 80 5.05 -14.78 7.01
N ASN A 81 4.65 -15.98 6.59
CA ASN A 81 4.65 -17.18 7.44
C ASN A 81 6.06 -17.58 7.91
N ARG A 82 7.07 -17.41 7.06
CA ARG A 82 8.47 -17.69 7.42
C ARG A 82 9.09 -16.67 8.38
N ARG A 83 8.43 -15.54 8.68
CA ARG A 83 8.98 -14.58 9.67
C ARG A 83 8.82 -15.10 11.08
N CYS A 84 9.91 -15.09 11.85
CA CYS A 84 9.87 -15.47 13.27
C CYS A 84 9.31 -14.39 14.19
N LYS A 85 9.36 -13.11 13.75
CA LYS A 85 8.90 -11.95 14.52
C LYS A 85 7.52 -11.54 14.08
N GLU A 86 6.71 -10.99 15.01
CA GLU A 86 5.41 -10.43 14.71
C GLU A 86 5.51 -9.29 13.69
N LYS A 87 6.47 -8.38 13.84
CA LYS A 87 6.76 -7.35 12.84
C LYS A 87 7.39 -7.95 11.59
N ILE A 88 6.66 -7.94 10.48
CA ILE A 88 7.06 -8.55 9.21
C ILE A 88 8.36 -7.90 8.68
N PHE A 89 8.47 -6.57 8.80
CA PHE A 89 9.60 -5.79 8.30
C PHE A 89 10.51 -5.25 9.43
N SER A 90 10.73 -6.02 10.48
CA SER A 90 11.55 -5.64 11.65
C SER A 90 12.90 -4.98 11.31
N PRO A 91 13.65 -5.37 10.24
CA PRO A 91 14.94 -4.75 9.92
C PRO A 91 14.86 -3.27 9.50
N VAL A 92 13.68 -2.81 9.06
CA VAL A 92 13.46 -1.46 8.54
C VAL A 92 12.30 -0.72 9.21
N SER A 93 11.85 -1.20 10.38
CA SER A 93 10.85 -0.53 11.20
C SER A 93 11.50 0.42 12.22
N GLY A 94 10.72 1.34 12.79
CA GLY A 94 11.19 2.29 13.80
C GLY A 94 12.32 3.20 13.27
N LYS A 95 13.43 3.30 14.01
CA LYS A 95 14.60 4.14 13.67
C LYS A 95 15.24 3.77 12.32
N ASN A 96 15.03 2.55 11.83
CA ASN A 96 15.59 2.08 10.56
C ASN A 96 14.70 2.39 9.33
N MET A 97 13.53 2.96 9.51
CA MET A 97 12.60 3.29 8.43
C MET A 97 13.22 4.17 7.31
N PRO A 98 14.13 5.11 7.59
CA PRO A 98 14.81 5.88 6.53
C PRO A 98 15.57 5.01 5.52
N LYS A 99 16.01 3.79 5.89
CA LYS A 99 16.69 2.85 4.97
C LYS A 99 15.84 2.51 3.75
N ILE A 100 14.51 2.46 3.90
CA ILE A 100 13.58 2.21 2.79
C ILE A 100 13.73 3.31 1.73
N GLY A 101 13.73 4.58 2.17
CA GLY A 101 13.89 5.72 1.26
C GLY A 101 15.24 5.71 0.55
N LYS A 102 16.32 5.38 1.27
CA LYS A 102 17.67 5.30 0.70
C LYS A 102 17.75 4.22 -0.39
N VAL A 103 17.34 2.97 -0.08
CA VAL A 103 17.37 1.87 -1.06
C VAL A 103 16.54 2.19 -2.29
N LEU A 104 15.34 2.76 -2.14
CA LEU A 104 14.50 3.11 -3.29
C LEU A 104 15.06 4.29 -4.09
N ALA A 105 15.80 5.21 -3.47
CA ALA A 105 16.52 6.25 -4.19
C ALA A 105 17.69 5.66 -5.00
N ASP A 106 18.47 4.77 -4.39
CA ASP A 106 19.56 4.07 -5.09
C ASP A 106 19.03 3.27 -6.29
N VAL A 107 17.89 2.58 -6.13
CA VAL A 107 17.22 1.85 -7.22
C VAL A 107 16.72 2.79 -8.32
N ARG A 108 16.14 3.93 -7.98
CA ARG A 108 15.72 4.96 -8.94
C ARG A 108 16.91 5.39 -9.80
N ASP A 109 18.03 5.70 -9.14
CA ASP A 109 19.24 6.17 -9.80
C ASP A 109 19.87 5.07 -10.69
N GLN A 110 19.91 3.82 -10.21
CA GLN A 110 20.37 2.65 -11.00
C GLN A 110 19.50 2.40 -12.24
N LEU A 111 18.22 2.70 -12.17
CA LEU A 111 17.29 2.55 -13.29
C LEU A 111 17.27 3.77 -14.22
N GLY A 112 18.11 4.79 -13.97
CA GLY A 112 18.15 6.01 -14.76
C GLY A 112 16.87 6.85 -14.67
N ILE A 113 16.06 6.67 -13.61
CA ILE A 113 14.82 7.43 -13.42
C ILE A 113 15.18 8.80 -12.81
N PRO A 114 14.87 9.92 -13.49
CA PRO A 114 15.18 11.25 -12.98
C PRO A 114 14.57 11.51 -11.60
N TYR A 115 15.29 12.25 -10.75
CA TYR A 115 14.81 12.63 -9.43
C TYR A 115 13.55 13.51 -9.47
N LEU A 116 13.50 14.41 -10.45
CA LEU A 116 12.31 15.22 -10.73
C LEU A 116 11.53 14.62 -11.91
N ASP A 117 10.22 14.78 -11.88
CA ASP A 117 9.38 14.53 -13.05
C ASP A 117 9.33 15.76 -13.97
N ASP A 118 8.56 15.67 -15.04
CA ASP A 118 8.43 16.74 -16.06
C ASP A 118 7.78 18.02 -15.50
N TYR A 119 7.15 17.94 -14.33
CA TYR A 119 6.51 19.06 -13.61
C TYR A 119 7.35 19.55 -12.43
N GLY A 120 8.59 19.08 -12.26
CA GLY A 120 9.48 19.45 -11.16
C GLY A 120 9.14 18.79 -9.81
N GLN A 121 8.27 17.79 -9.78
CA GLN A 121 7.91 17.06 -8.57
C GLN A 121 8.96 15.98 -8.24
N ARG A 122 9.27 15.83 -6.96
CA ARG A 122 10.28 14.86 -6.52
C ARG A 122 9.74 13.43 -6.56
N ARG A 123 10.45 12.53 -7.24
CA ARG A 123 10.17 11.08 -7.24
C ARG A 123 10.74 10.42 -6.00
N LEU A 124 9.95 10.39 -4.94
CA LEU A 124 10.26 9.79 -3.63
C LEU A 124 9.41 8.54 -3.40
N VAL A 125 9.58 7.91 -2.23
CA VAL A 125 8.76 6.74 -1.83
C VAL A 125 7.26 7.02 -1.92
N HIS A 126 6.83 8.24 -1.61
CA HIS A 126 5.43 8.63 -1.69
C HIS A 126 4.86 8.64 -3.12
N SER A 127 5.72 8.71 -4.14
CA SER A 127 5.31 8.65 -5.54
C SER A 127 4.62 7.33 -5.92
N PHE A 128 4.94 6.22 -5.25
CA PHE A 128 4.20 4.96 -5.43
C PHE A 128 2.70 5.15 -5.19
N ARG A 129 2.35 5.87 -4.11
CA ARG A 129 0.96 6.15 -3.78
C ARG A 129 0.30 7.08 -4.80
N HIS A 130 0.99 8.15 -5.23
CA HIS A 130 0.48 9.04 -6.27
C HIS A 130 0.23 8.28 -7.57
N THR A 131 1.20 7.47 -8.01
CA THR A 131 1.08 6.67 -9.24
C THR A 131 -0.09 5.69 -9.16
N MET A 132 -0.26 5.00 -8.02
CA MET A 132 -1.38 4.07 -7.80
C MET A 132 -2.72 4.81 -7.89
N ILE A 133 -2.87 5.93 -7.19
CA ILE A 133 -4.10 6.73 -7.20
C ILE A 133 -4.41 7.22 -8.61
N SER A 134 -3.42 7.80 -9.31
CA SER A 134 -3.61 8.29 -10.67
C SER A 134 -3.97 7.18 -11.65
N ALA A 135 -3.36 6.02 -11.55
CA ALA A 135 -3.69 4.86 -12.39
C ALA A 135 -5.12 4.37 -12.16
N CYS A 136 -5.56 4.28 -10.89
CA CYS A 136 -6.93 3.93 -10.55
C CYS A 136 -7.95 4.89 -11.15
N LEU A 137 -7.72 6.18 -11.00
CA LEU A 137 -8.62 7.24 -11.50
C LEU A 137 -8.64 7.33 -13.03
N ALA A 138 -7.50 7.13 -13.68
CA ALA A 138 -7.41 7.14 -15.14
C ALA A 138 -7.99 5.87 -15.80
N GLY A 139 -8.00 4.75 -15.07
CA GLY A 139 -8.29 3.44 -15.65
C GLY A 139 -9.72 2.92 -15.38
N TRP A 140 -10.04 2.60 -14.14
CA TRP A 140 -11.23 1.79 -13.84
C TRP A 140 -12.03 2.22 -12.60
N VAL A 141 -11.54 3.12 -11.77
CA VAL A 141 -12.24 3.52 -10.54
C VAL A 141 -13.15 4.72 -10.80
N GLY A 142 -14.44 4.45 -11.00
CA GLY A 142 -15.45 5.50 -11.15
C GLY A 142 -15.95 6.08 -9.82
N ASN A 143 -15.79 5.36 -8.71
CA ASN A 143 -16.23 5.81 -7.39
C ASN A 143 -15.05 6.28 -6.53
N LEU A 144 -14.90 7.59 -6.40
CA LEU A 144 -13.82 8.20 -5.61
C LEU A 144 -13.85 7.78 -4.13
N ALA A 145 -15.03 7.55 -3.54
CA ALA A 145 -15.14 7.14 -2.14
C ALA A 145 -14.55 5.74 -1.88
N HIS A 146 -14.63 4.83 -2.84
CA HIS A 146 -13.99 3.52 -2.78
C HIS A 146 -12.46 3.66 -2.77
N LEU A 147 -11.92 4.47 -3.66
CA LEU A 147 -10.48 4.75 -3.70
C LEU A 147 -10.00 5.43 -2.41
N GLN A 148 -10.73 6.44 -1.92
CA GLN A 148 -10.42 7.15 -0.68
C GLN A 148 -10.37 6.20 0.52
N GLN A 149 -11.31 5.25 0.62
CA GLN A 149 -11.31 4.23 1.66
C GLN A 149 -10.06 3.35 1.57
N VAL A 150 -9.73 2.82 0.38
CA VAL A 150 -8.57 1.94 0.18
C VAL A 150 -7.27 2.65 0.53
N VAL A 151 -7.08 3.87 0.05
CA VAL A 151 -5.83 4.60 0.30
C VAL A 151 -5.77 5.30 1.66
N GLY A 152 -6.90 5.43 2.38
CA GLY A 152 -6.97 6.13 3.66
C GLY A 152 -6.78 7.64 3.50
N HIS A 153 -7.48 8.24 2.54
CA HIS A 153 -7.68 9.69 2.47
C HIS A 153 -8.89 10.07 3.31
N GLU A 154 -8.88 11.29 3.86
CA GLU A 154 -10.08 11.83 4.48
C GLU A 154 -11.23 11.81 3.48
N LYS A 155 -12.39 11.36 3.94
CA LYS A 155 -13.60 11.39 3.15
C LYS A 155 -13.91 12.85 2.81
N SER A 156 -13.77 13.21 1.54
CA SER A 156 -14.20 14.53 1.07
C SER A 156 -15.73 14.57 1.06
N GLY A 157 -16.27 15.43 1.84
CA GLY A 157 -17.72 15.70 1.91
C GLY A 157 -17.97 16.70 3.02
N SER A 158 -18.75 17.74 2.74
CA SER A 158 -19.19 18.69 3.74
C SER A 158 -20.47 18.20 4.42
N GLY A 159 -20.54 18.31 5.74
CA GLY A 159 -21.79 18.21 6.49
C GLY A 159 -22.44 16.82 6.50
N ILE A 160 -23.67 16.74 6.03
CA ILE A 160 -24.57 15.57 6.17
C ILE A 160 -24.02 14.33 5.45
N THR A 161 -23.46 14.48 4.25
CA THR A 161 -22.94 13.36 3.43
C THR A 161 -21.80 12.60 4.13
N LYS A 162 -20.95 13.29 4.88
CA LYS A 162 -19.84 12.65 5.63
C LYS A 162 -20.36 11.70 6.71
N ARG A 163 -21.54 11.98 7.27
CA ARG A 163 -22.18 11.19 8.33
C ARG A 163 -22.75 9.87 7.83
N TYR A 164 -23.09 9.77 6.53
CA TYR A 164 -23.68 8.59 5.89
C TYR A 164 -22.68 7.76 5.08
N LEU A 165 -21.45 8.21 4.92
CA LEU A 165 -20.38 7.43 4.29
C LEU A 165 -19.86 6.37 5.28
N HIS A 166 -20.59 5.26 5.40
CA HIS A 166 -20.14 4.08 6.10
C HIS A 166 -18.91 3.48 5.41
N THR A 167 -18.18 2.62 6.13
CA THR A 167 -17.10 1.82 5.53
C THR A 167 -17.71 0.80 4.59
N PHE A 168 -17.31 0.80 3.32
CA PHE A 168 -17.75 -0.19 2.35
C PHE A 168 -17.16 -1.56 2.70
N PRO A 169 -17.92 -2.66 2.52
CA PRO A 169 -17.39 -4.02 2.63
C PRO A 169 -16.17 -4.24 1.72
N LEU A 170 -15.28 -5.15 2.11
CA LEU A 170 -14.08 -5.44 1.32
C LEU A 170 -14.45 -5.91 -0.10
N SER A 171 -15.48 -6.73 -0.23
CA SER A 171 -16.01 -7.22 -1.52
C SER A 171 -16.40 -6.08 -2.48
N THR A 172 -16.87 -4.95 -1.93
CA THR A 172 -17.24 -3.78 -2.74
C THR A 172 -16.03 -2.99 -3.24
N VAL A 173 -14.90 -2.99 -2.52
CA VAL A 173 -13.74 -2.13 -2.82
C VAL A 173 -12.51 -2.88 -3.33
N CYS A 174 -12.50 -4.21 -3.32
CA CYS A 174 -11.34 -4.99 -3.78
C CYS A 174 -10.99 -4.73 -5.26
N TYR A 175 -11.97 -4.42 -6.11
CA TYR A 175 -11.74 -4.10 -7.51
C TYR A 175 -10.79 -2.91 -7.73
N VAL A 176 -10.71 -2.00 -6.77
CA VAL A 176 -9.76 -0.86 -6.80
C VAL A 176 -8.33 -1.37 -6.90
N ILE A 177 -8.02 -2.45 -6.18
CA ILE A 177 -6.71 -3.09 -6.19
C ILE A 177 -6.56 -4.01 -7.39
N ASP A 178 -7.60 -4.77 -7.74
CA ASP A 178 -7.54 -5.82 -8.77
C ASP A 178 -7.27 -5.29 -10.17
N GLY A 179 -7.69 -4.07 -10.46
CA GLY A 179 -7.41 -3.39 -11.72
C GLY A 179 -5.94 -2.99 -11.93
N LEU A 180 -5.09 -3.08 -10.89
CA LEU A 180 -3.68 -2.70 -11.00
C LEU A 180 -2.88 -3.69 -11.85
N GLY A 181 -2.52 -3.27 -13.06
CA GLY A 181 -1.81 -4.08 -14.04
C GLY A 181 -0.34 -3.67 -14.23
N TRP A 182 0.45 -3.55 -13.14
CA TRP A 182 1.85 -3.11 -13.24
C TRP A 182 2.79 -4.06 -14.01
N LEU A 183 2.42 -5.34 -14.12
CA LEU A 183 3.17 -6.40 -14.82
C LEU A 183 2.20 -7.43 -15.39
#